data_7195652588aa47b38759520d109e1372
#
_entry.id   7195652588aa47b38759520d109e1372
#
_cell.length_a   1.000
_cell.length_b   1.000
_cell.length_c   1.000
_cell.angle_alpha   90.00
_cell.angle_beta   90.00
_cell.angle_gamma   90.00
#
_symmetry.space_group_name_H-M   'P 1'
#
loop_
_entity.id
_entity.type
_entity.pdbx_description
1 polymer ?
#
loop_
_entity_poly.entity_id
_entity_poly.type
_entity_poly.pdbx_seq_one_letter_code
_entity_poly.pdbx_strand_id
1 'polypeptide(L)'
;DAEDLDVIENENYPNDQYLGKDEFSKNFITVGASTINYNENLIASFSNYGSDNVDVFAPGYNVYSLLPENDYESLSGTSMAAPAVSGVASLILSYFPSITAQKLKSIILESGLKVDIKINHDEKENIYLDSISKTGKIVNAYNALILASKSKRK
;
A
#
# COMPACT_ATOMS: atom_id res chain seq x y z
N ASP A 1 4.14 6.10 14.40
CA ASP A 1 4.99 4.98 14.73
C ASP A 1 6.28 5.04 13.88
N ALA A 2 6.22 5.01 12.55
CA ALA A 2 7.40 5.02 11.66
C ALA A 2 8.37 3.85 11.95
N GLU A 3 7.81 2.67 12.21
CA GLU A 3 8.57 1.48 12.58
C GLU A 3 8.99 0.69 11.33
N ASP A 4 10.21 0.17 11.35
CA ASP A 4 10.71 -0.78 10.36
C ASP A 4 10.15 -2.17 10.66
N LEU A 5 9.19 -2.63 9.85
CA LEU A 5 8.53 -3.94 10.03
C LEU A 5 9.41 -5.13 9.62
N ASP A 6 10.60 -4.86 9.07
CA ASP A 6 11.59 -5.90 8.78
C ASP A 6 12.46 -6.23 10.03
N VAL A 7 12.16 -5.60 11.18
CA VAL A 7 12.82 -5.82 12.47
C VAL A 7 11.87 -6.57 13.43
N ILE A 8 12.38 -7.59 14.13
CA ILE A 8 11.58 -8.49 14.99
C ILE A 8 10.78 -7.73 16.06
N GLU A 9 11.40 -6.73 16.68
CA GLU A 9 10.80 -5.96 17.75
C GLU A 9 9.58 -5.15 17.32
N ASN A 10 9.45 -4.90 16.01
CA ASN A 10 8.40 -4.10 15.38
C ASN A 10 7.36 -4.97 14.65
N GLU A 11 7.36 -6.28 14.85
CA GLU A 11 6.39 -7.17 14.20
C GLU A 11 4.96 -6.79 14.59
N ASN A 12 4.13 -6.51 13.59
CA ASN A 12 2.74 -6.11 13.78
C ASN A 12 1.76 -7.22 13.37
N TYR A 13 0.52 -7.13 13.85
CA TYR A 13 -0.54 -8.09 13.58
C TYR A 13 -1.83 -7.38 13.13
N PRO A 14 -2.61 -7.96 12.18
CA PRO A 14 -2.31 -9.21 11.45
C PRO A 14 -1.19 -9.02 10.42
N ASN A 15 -0.43 -10.09 10.14
CA ASN A 15 0.58 -10.14 9.07
C ASN A 15 0.44 -11.44 8.24
N ASP A 16 1.20 -11.58 7.18
CA ASP A 16 1.21 -12.77 6.32
C ASP A 16 2.59 -13.45 6.23
N GLN A 17 3.53 -13.00 7.06
CA GLN A 17 4.91 -13.45 7.05
C GLN A 17 5.46 -13.46 8.48
N TYR A 18 6.23 -14.49 8.84
CA TYR A 18 7.12 -14.42 9.98
C TYR A 18 8.48 -13.90 9.53
N LEU A 19 9.12 -13.06 10.32
CA LEU A 19 10.39 -12.44 9.96
C LEU A 19 11.42 -13.47 9.46
N GLY A 20 12.02 -13.22 8.30
CA GLY A 20 12.98 -14.12 7.65
C GLY A 20 12.38 -15.41 7.11
N LYS A 21 11.06 -15.50 6.95
CA LYS A 21 10.35 -16.62 6.32
C LYS A 21 9.56 -16.15 5.10
N ASP A 22 9.18 -17.09 4.24
CA ASP A 22 8.26 -16.82 3.13
C ASP A 22 6.85 -16.47 3.63
N GLU A 23 6.11 -15.69 2.85
CA GLU A 23 4.70 -15.40 3.09
C GLU A 23 3.88 -16.71 3.17
N PHE A 24 3.15 -16.89 4.26
CA PHE A 24 2.20 -18.00 4.41
C PHE A 24 0.82 -17.69 3.80
N SER A 25 0.52 -16.41 3.52
CA SER A 25 -0.69 -15.98 2.84
C SER A 25 -0.38 -15.17 1.58
N LYS A 26 -0.80 -15.68 0.42
CA LYS A 26 -0.57 -15.05 -0.89
C LYS A 26 -1.66 -14.06 -1.31
N ASN A 27 -2.57 -13.70 -0.43
CA ASN A 27 -3.72 -12.82 -0.70
C ASN A 27 -3.90 -11.73 0.37
N PHE A 28 -2.89 -11.50 1.18
CA PHE A 28 -2.80 -10.39 2.13
C PHE A 28 -1.99 -9.25 1.52
N ILE A 29 -2.34 -8.00 1.80
CA ILE A 29 -1.60 -6.82 1.33
C ILE A 29 -1.35 -5.90 2.53
N THR A 30 -0.08 -5.65 2.82
CA THR A 30 0.33 -4.65 3.83
C THR A 30 0.51 -3.30 3.15
N VAL A 31 -0.12 -2.26 3.71
CA VAL A 31 -0.22 -0.95 3.08
C VAL A 31 0.41 0.13 3.94
N GLY A 32 1.39 0.83 3.39
CA GLY A 32 1.95 2.05 3.98
C GLY A 32 1.18 3.30 3.54
N ALA A 33 1.39 4.43 4.24
CA ALA A 33 0.70 5.68 4.00
C ALA A 33 1.56 6.68 3.22
N SER A 34 1.04 7.20 2.10
CA SER A 34 1.63 8.31 1.36
C SER A 34 0.90 9.63 1.61
N THR A 35 1.58 10.74 1.35
CA THR A 35 1.03 12.10 1.32
C THR A 35 0.61 12.49 -0.10
N ILE A 36 0.14 13.72 -0.27
CA ILE A 36 -0.14 14.32 -1.59
C ILE A 36 1.13 14.94 -2.23
N ASN A 37 2.21 15.10 -1.48
CA ASN A 37 3.40 15.81 -1.91
C ASN A 37 4.30 14.89 -2.75
N TYR A 38 4.50 15.20 -4.02
CA TYR A 38 5.42 14.48 -4.90
C TYR A 38 6.84 15.05 -4.78
N ASN A 39 7.45 14.86 -3.61
CA ASN A 39 8.80 15.29 -3.25
C ASN A 39 9.39 14.36 -2.18
N GLU A 40 10.45 14.78 -1.49
CA GLU A 40 11.09 14.01 -0.41
C GLU A 40 10.16 13.62 0.74
N ASN A 41 9.01 14.30 0.90
CA ASN A 41 8.00 14.03 1.93
C ASN A 41 6.80 13.23 1.37
N LEU A 42 7.00 12.47 0.31
CA LEU A 42 5.93 11.68 -0.33
C LEU A 42 5.36 10.62 0.61
N ILE A 43 6.16 10.02 1.47
CA ILE A 43 5.71 9.06 2.47
C ILE A 43 5.41 9.79 3.77
N ALA A 44 4.26 9.47 4.36
CA ALA A 44 3.85 10.10 5.61
C ALA A 44 4.80 9.72 6.74
N SER A 45 5.26 10.71 7.51
CA SER A 45 6.30 10.53 8.54
C SER A 45 5.94 9.51 9.63
N PHE A 46 4.67 9.20 9.81
CA PHE A 46 4.18 8.22 10.76
C PHE A 46 4.02 6.81 10.15
N SER A 47 4.18 6.65 8.84
CA SER A 47 3.95 5.36 8.19
C SER A 47 4.98 4.34 8.63
N ASN A 48 4.54 3.16 9.05
CA ASN A 48 5.44 2.02 9.13
C ASN A 48 5.92 1.64 7.73
N TYR A 49 7.09 1.04 7.65
CA TYR A 49 7.77 0.69 6.41
C TYR A 49 8.49 -0.67 6.53
N GLY A 50 9.01 -1.18 5.43
CA GLY A 50 9.75 -2.44 5.38
C GLY A 50 9.85 -2.95 3.95
N SER A 51 11.07 -3.24 3.49
CA SER A 51 11.32 -3.73 2.14
C SER A 51 10.72 -5.11 1.88
N ASP A 52 10.53 -5.90 2.94
CA ASP A 52 9.96 -7.25 2.88
C ASP A 52 8.51 -7.31 3.38
N ASN A 53 8.11 -6.41 4.30
CA ASN A 53 6.83 -6.50 4.99
C ASN A 53 5.79 -5.45 4.57
N VAL A 54 6.15 -4.39 3.82
CA VAL A 54 5.20 -3.45 3.26
C VAL A 54 5.09 -3.65 1.74
N ASP A 55 3.93 -4.06 1.26
CA ASP A 55 3.72 -4.37 -0.15
C ASP A 55 3.65 -3.12 -1.04
N VAL A 56 2.84 -2.12 -0.64
CA VAL A 56 2.51 -0.95 -1.46
C VAL A 56 2.13 0.23 -0.58
N PHE A 57 2.34 1.44 -1.07
CA PHE A 57 1.82 2.65 -0.43
C PHE A 57 0.51 3.12 -1.06
N ALA A 58 -0.33 3.79 -0.26
CA ALA A 58 -1.56 4.43 -0.71
C ALA A 58 -1.78 5.76 0.05
N PRO A 59 -2.61 6.69 -0.48
CA PRO A 59 -2.93 7.93 0.22
C PRO A 59 -3.49 7.68 1.63
N GLY A 60 -2.79 8.19 2.64
CA GLY A 60 -3.14 8.01 4.05
C GLY A 60 -2.93 9.26 4.91
N TYR A 61 -2.64 10.41 4.29
CA TYR A 61 -2.46 11.69 4.98
C TYR A 61 -3.55 12.67 4.60
N ASN A 62 -4.23 13.27 5.59
CA ASN A 62 -5.35 14.21 5.42
C ASN A 62 -6.47 13.65 4.51
N VAL A 63 -6.87 12.42 4.71
CA VAL A 63 -7.96 11.79 3.96
C VAL A 63 -9.30 12.24 4.54
N TYR A 64 -10.02 13.08 3.78
CA TYR A 64 -11.35 13.55 4.15
C TYR A 64 -12.39 12.45 3.96
N SER A 65 -13.10 12.08 5.01
CA SER A 65 -14.06 10.99 5.00
C SER A 65 -15.14 11.15 6.05
N LEU A 66 -16.12 10.23 6.01
CA LEU A 66 -17.24 10.15 6.92
C LEU A 66 -16.82 9.75 8.33
N LEU A 67 -17.41 10.40 9.32
CA LEU A 67 -17.37 10.02 10.72
C LEU A 67 -18.77 9.61 11.24
N PRO A 68 -18.86 8.99 12.42
CA PRO A 68 -20.13 8.77 13.10
C PRO A 68 -20.95 10.08 13.23
N GLU A 69 -22.26 9.95 13.37
CA GLU A 69 -23.19 11.08 13.57
C GLU A 69 -23.32 12.04 12.38
N ASN A 70 -23.05 11.56 11.16
CA ASN A 70 -23.09 12.34 9.90
C ASN A 70 -22.10 13.50 9.85
N ASP A 71 -20.99 13.34 10.51
CA ASP A 71 -19.87 14.29 10.46
C ASP A 71 -18.81 13.90 9.42
N TYR A 72 -17.90 14.82 9.12
CA TYR A 72 -16.81 14.63 8.17
C TYR A 72 -15.54 15.28 8.71
N GLU A 73 -14.45 14.57 8.64
CA GLU A 73 -13.14 15.07 9.07
C GLU A 73 -12.01 14.52 8.20
N SER A 74 -10.87 15.21 8.18
CA SER A 74 -9.63 14.73 7.59
C SER A 74 -8.83 13.96 8.63
N LEU A 75 -8.64 12.68 8.40
CA LEU A 75 -7.84 11.80 9.26
C LEU A 75 -6.57 11.35 8.54
N SER A 76 -5.54 11.05 9.34
CA SER A 76 -4.27 10.55 8.83
C SER A 76 -3.89 9.23 9.52
N GLY A 77 -3.39 8.29 8.74
CA GLY A 77 -2.97 6.97 9.23
C GLY A 77 -2.86 5.94 8.11
N THR A 78 -2.13 4.88 8.35
CA THR A 78 -2.18 3.67 7.49
C THR A 78 -3.59 3.06 7.48
N SER A 79 -4.39 3.31 8.54
CA SER A 79 -5.81 2.98 8.60
C SER A 79 -6.66 3.71 7.54
N MET A 80 -6.18 4.82 6.97
CA MET A 80 -6.82 5.52 5.84
C MET A 80 -6.26 5.05 4.50
N ALA A 81 -5.02 4.59 4.47
CA ALA A 81 -4.39 4.04 3.27
C ALA A 81 -4.93 2.65 2.90
N ALA A 82 -5.10 1.76 3.87
CA ALA A 82 -5.58 0.40 3.64
C ALA A 82 -6.98 0.34 2.96
N PRO A 83 -8.00 1.11 3.38
CA PRO A 83 -9.29 1.15 2.70
C PRO A 83 -9.21 1.72 1.28
N ALA A 84 -8.25 2.59 0.95
CA ALA A 84 -8.04 3.03 -0.43
C ALA A 84 -7.63 1.85 -1.34
N VAL A 85 -6.73 0.98 -0.88
CA VAL A 85 -6.36 -0.26 -1.59
C VAL A 85 -7.55 -1.23 -1.66
N SER A 86 -8.32 -1.37 -0.58
CA SER A 86 -9.54 -2.18 -0.56
C SER A 86 -10.59 -1.67 -1.56
N GLY A 87 -10.70 -0.36 -1.72
CA GLY A 87 -11.56 0.27 -2.73
C GLY A 87 -11.13 -0.07 -4.16
N VAL A 88 -9.81 -0.03 -4.44
CA VAL A 88 -9.26 -0.46 -5.74
C VAL A 88 -9.53 -1.95 -5.98
N ALA A 89 -9.36 -2.79 -4.98
CA ALA A 89 -9.66 -4.22 -5.06
C ALA A 89 -11.15 -4.47 -5.38
N SER A 90 -12.05 -3.78 -4.68
CA SER A 90 -13.49 -3.85 -4.90
C SER A 90 -13.90 -3.37 -6.29
N LEU A 91 -13.28 -2.29 -6.76
CA LEU A 91 -13.50 -1.76 -8.11
C LEU A 91 -13.09 -2.78 -9.18
N ILE A 92 -11.93 -3.44 -9.03
CA ILE A 92 -11.50 -4.49 -9.96
C ILE A 92 -12.49 -5.65 -9.97
N LEU A 93 -12.89 -6.13 -8.78
CA LEU A 93 -13.81 -7.27 -8.68
C LEU A 93 -15.22 -6.97 -9.20
N SER A 94 -15.68 -5.72 -9.13
CA SER A 94 -16.97 -5.32 -9.70
C SER A 94 -17.03 -5.50 -11.23
N TYR A 95 -15.93 -5.28 -11.93
CA TYR A 95 -15.81 -5.49 -13.38
C TYR A 95 -15.34 -6.89 -13.77
N PHE A 96 -14.58 -7.54 -12.89
CA PHE A 96 -13.93 -8.82 -13.14
C PHE A 96 -14.12 -9.80 -11.98
N PRO A 97 -15.36 -10.22 -11.67
CA PRO A 97 -15.68 -11.00 -10.46
C PRO A 97 -15.05 -12.41 -10.43
N SER A 98 -14.53 -12.90 -11.54
CA SER A 98 -13.85 -14.20 -11.61
C SER A 98 -12.37 -14.16 -11.25
N ILE A 99 -11.79 -13.00 -10.96
CA ILE A 99 -10.40 -12.87 -10.54
C ILE A 99 -10.25 -13.44 -9.12
N THR A 100 -9.29 -14.35 -8.95
CA THR A 100 -8.96 -14.89 -7.62
C THR A 100 -8.28 -13.85 -6.74
N ALA A 101 -8.38 -13.97 -5.41
CA ALA A 101 -7.75 -13.04 -4.48
C ALA A 101 -6.22 -12.93 -4.69
N GLN A 102 -5.54 -14.04 -4.96
CA GLN A 102 -4.12 -14.04 -5.27
C GLN A 102 -3.80 -13.25 -6.56
N LYS A 103 -4.60 -13.44 -7.62
CA LYS A 103 -4.41 -12.68 -8.88
C LYS A 103 -4.74 -11.20 -8.69
N LEU A 104 -5.71 -10.89 -7.84
CA LEU A 104 -6.06 -9.52 -7.46
C LEU A 104 -4.89 -8.82 -6.76
N LYS A 105 -4.25 -9.46 -5.76
CA LYS A 105 -3.02 -8.95 -5.12
C LYS A 105 -1.96 -8.65 -6.19
N SER A 106 -1.65 -9.62 -7.04
CA SER A 106 -0.67 -9.48 -8.13
C SER A 106 -0.99 -8.26 -9.04
N ILE A 107 -2.23 -8.10 -9.47
CA ILE A 107 -2.66 -6.98 -10.31
C ILE A 107 -2.43 -5.63 -9.60
N ILE A 108 -2.84 -5.50 -8.36
CA ILE A 108 -2.70 -4.26 -7.58
C ILE A 108 -1.22 -3.89 -7.44
N LEU A 109 -0.37 -4.85 -7.07
CA LEU A 109 1.06 -4.61 -6.85
C LEU A 109 1.81 -4.33 -8.16
N GLU A 110 1.55 -5.10 -9.22
CA GLU A 110 2.19 -4.92 -10.52
C GLU A 110 1.84 -3.57 -11.16
N SER A 111 0.58 -3.15 -11.05
CA SER A 111 0.05 -1.95 -11.69
C SER A 111 0.33 -0.64 -10.96
N GLY A 112 0.84 -0.70 -9.73
CA GLY A 112 1.18 0.48 -8.94
C GLY A 112 2.10 1.44 -9.70
N LEU A 113 1.97 2.72 -9.40
CA LEU A 113 2.81 3.77 -9.96
C LEU A 113 4.20 3.69 -9.35
N LYS A 114 5.22 3.45 -10.19
CA LYS A 114 6.61 3.54 -9.77
C LYS A 114 6.98 4.99 -9.49
N VAL A 115 7.72 5.20 -8.42
CA VAL A 115 8.18 6.52 -7.96
C VAL A 115 9.67 6.63 -8.22
N ASP A 116 10.07 7.59 -9.06
CA ASP A 116 11.45 7.78 -9.48
C ASP A 116 12.15 8.96 -8.75
N ILE A 117 11.57 9.45 -7.66
CA ILE A 117 12.17 10.47 -6.79
C ILE A 117 12.77 9.82 -5.55
N LYS A 118 13.78 10.48 -4.99
CA LYS A 118 14.30 10.15 -3.67
C LYS A 118 13.43 10.78 -2.59
N ILE A 119 13.25 10.04 -1.51
CA ILE A 119 12.45 10.45 -0.36
C ILE A 119 13.27 10.42 0.93
N ASN A 120 12.75 11.07 1.96
CA ASN A 120 13.23 10.94 3.33
C ASN A 120 12.14 10.25 4.16
N HIS A 121 12.53 9.30 4.99
CA HIS A 121 11.59 8.63 5.88
C HIS A 121 12.32 8.08 7.10
N ASP A 122 11.80 8.42 8.28
CA ASP A 122 12.45 8.14 9.55
C ASP A 122 13.89 8.69 9.57
N GLU A 123 14.88 7.93 9.98
CA GLU A 123 16.30 8.29 9.95
C GLU A 123 16.96 8.10 8.56
N LYS A 124 16.20 7.61 7.57
CA LYS A 124 16.70 7.32 6.22
C LYS A 124 16.49 8.52 5.30
N GLU A 125 17.56 9.05 4.71
CA GLU A 125 17.53 10.18 3.79
C GLU A 125 17.94 9.79 2.37
N ASN A 126 17.38 10.47 1.37
CA ASN A 126 17.72 10.30 -0.04
C ASN A 126 17.61 8.85 -0.56
N ILE A 127 16.65 8.09 -0.04
CA ILE A 127 16.40 6.70 -0.41
C ILE A 127 15.35 6.59 -1.52
N TYR A 128 15.33 5.44 -2.20
CA TYR A 128 14.23 5.10 -3.12
C TYR A 128 13.13 4.33 -2.39
N LEU A 129 11.93 4.38 -2.94
CA LEU A 129 10.74 3.78 -2.32
C LEU A 129 10.82 2.24 -2.20
N ASP A 130 11.58 1.58 -3.07
CA ASP A 130 11.84 0.14 -3.03
C ASP A 130 12.77 -0.30 -1.88
N SER A 131 13.43 0.63 -1.21
CA SER A 131 14.19 0.32 0.01
C SER A 131 13.34 0.32 1.28
N ILE A 132 12.07 0.72 1.19
CA ILE A 132 11.12 0.76 2.33
C ILE A 132 9.78 0.09 2.01
N SER A 133 9.66 -0.54 0.86
CA SER A 133 8.51 -1.39 0.51
C SER A 133 8.88 -2.38 -0.59
N LYS A 134 8.24 -3.52 -0.59
CA LYS A 134 8.44 -4.64 -1.53
C LYS A 134 8.33 -4.23 -3.01
N THR A 135 7.43 -3.34 -3.34
CA THR A 135 7.19 -2.93 -4.74
C THR A 135 7.80 -1.60 -5.11
N GLY A 136 8.13 -0.72 -4.17
CA GLY A 136 8.54 0.65 -4.44
C GLY A 136 7.46 1.47 -5.16
N LYS A 137 6.18 1.18 -4.92
CA LYS A 137 5.08 1.76 -5.70
C LYS A 137 3.97 2.33 -4.83
N ILE A 138 3.21 3.25 -5.45
CA ILE A 138 1.93 3.73 -4.92
C ILE A 138 0.79 3.09 -5.72
N VAL A 139 -0.28 2.67 -5.04
CA VAL A 139 -1.45 2.06 -5.67
C VAL A 139 -2.03 2.97 -6.77
N ASN A 140 -2.44 2.36 -7.90
CA ASN A 140 -3.03 3.09 -9.01
C ASN A 140 -4.24 2.33 -9.59
N ALA A 141 -5.45 2.85 -9.34
CA ALA A 141 -6.70 2.22 -9.74
C ALA A 141 -6.85 2.11 -11.27
N TYR A 142 -6.45 3.14 -12.02
CA TYR A 142 -6.54 3.15 -13.48
C TYR A 142 -5.65 2.05 -14.09
N ASN A 143 -4.38 2.02 -13.71
CA ASN A 143 -3.45 1.01 -14.21
C ASN A 143 -3.91 -0.41 -13.82
N ALA A 144 -4.47 -0.57 -12.61
CA ALA A 144 -4.98 -1.84 -12.12
C ALA A 144 -6.14 -2.36 -12.96
N LEU A 145 -7.11 -1.50 -13.31
CA LEU A 145 -8.21 -1.86 -14.21
C LEU A 145 -7.73 -2.22 -15.62
N ILE A 146 -6.78 -1.47 -16.17
CA ILE A 146 -6.18 -1.79 -17.49
C ILE A 146 -5.47 -3.16 -17.43
N LEU A 147 -4.72 -3.44 -16.39
CA LEU A 147 -4.03 -4.73 -16.24
C LEU A 147 -5.03 -5.88 -16.06
N ALA A 148 -6.07 -5.69 -15.24
CA ALA A 148 -7.14 -6.67 -15.04
C ALA A 148 -7.86 -7.01 -16.34
N SER A 149 -8.17 -6.01 -17.18
CA SER A 149 -8.84 -6.20 -18.47
C SER A 149 -8.03 -7.06 -19.46
N LYS A 150 -6.70 -6.96 -19.40
CA LYS A 150 -5.79 -7.77 -20.23
C LYS A 150 -5.68 -9.21 -19.72
N SER A 151 -5.87 -9.44 -18.43
CA SER A 151 -5.79 -10.78 -17.83
C SER A 151 -6.95 -11.72 -18.22
N LYS A 152 -8.06 -11.16 -18.70
CA LYS A 152 -9.24 -11.93 -19.19
C LYS A 152 -9.09 -12.49 -20.62
N ARG A 153 -8.06 -12.09 -21.35
CA ARG A 153 -7.88 -12.46 -22.77
C ARG A 153 -7.01 -13.70 -22.97
N LYS A 154 -6.68 -14.41 -21.89
CA LYS A 154 -6.02 -15.72 -21.89
C LYS A 154 -6.94 -16.74 -21.24
#